data_57c96e206d5924040a6c9a00bd796c53
#
_entry.id   57c96e206d5924040a6c9a00bd796c53
#
_cell.length_a   1.000
_cell.length_b   1.000
_cell.length_c   1.000
_cell.angle_alpha   90.00
_cell.angle_beta   90.00
_cell.angle_gamma   90.00
#
_symmetry.space_group_name_H-M   'P 1'
#
loop_
_entity.id
_entity.type
_entity.pdbx_description
1 polymer ?
#
loop_
_entity_poly.entity_id
_entity_poly.type
_entity_poly.pdbx_seq_one_letter_code
_entity_poly.pdbx_strand_id
1 'polypeptide(L)'
;MKNLIKIASIVLLFSITLFGLTNKASAAKLTLYCSVEIDVCEMLEQAYEKETGTKVAMTRASSGETFAKIKAEGSNPKGDVWFGGTGDPHLTAAQENLTEKYKSKHFDDLLPAAQNQAKNADYKSVGIYVGALGFGYNKDLLAKKGLPPPKSWMDLTKPIYLSLIHISEPTRPY
;
A
#
# COMPACT_ATOMS: atom_id res chain seq x y z
N MET A 1 -36.91 58.91 -8.89
CA MET A 1 -36.90 57.99 -7.74
C MET A 1 -37.19 56.55 -8.11
N LYS A 2 -38.25 56.22 -8.90
CA LYS A 2 -38.57 54.82 -9.24
C LYS A 2 -37.48 54.05 -10.04
N ASN A 3 -36.69 54.72 -10.89
CA ASN A 3 -35.65 54.10 -11.69
C ASN A 3 -34.37 53.81 -10.88
N LEU A 4 -34.03 54.62 -9.87
CA LEU A 4 -32.89 54.35 -8.95
C LEU A 4 -33.14 53.14 -8.10
N ILE A 5 -34.37 52.90 -7.64
CA ILE A 5 -34.73 51.73 -6.82
C ILE A 5 -34.61 50.44 -7.64
N LYS A 6 -35.02 50.46 -8.93
CA LYS A 6 -34.86 49.29 -9.81
C LYS A 6 -33.41 48.93 -10.08
N ILE A 7 -32.54 49.92 -10.27
CA ILE A 7 -31.10 49.70 -10.50
C ILE A 7 -30.45 49.14 -9.24
N ALA A 8 -30.78 49.68 -8.07
CA ALA A 8 -30.25 49.18 -6.77
C ALA A 8 -30.68 47.74 -6.49
N SER A 9 -31.93 47.35 -6.84
CA SER A 9 -32.41 45.99 -6.67
C SER A 9 -31.74 44.99 -7.63
N ILE A 10 -31.42 45.39 -8.86
CA ILE A 10 -30.70 44.54 -9.83
C ILE A 10 -29.25 44.32 -9.40
N VAL A 11 -28.58 45.36 -8.91
CA VAL A 11 -27.19 45.24 -8.42
C VAL A 11 -27.11 44.37 -7.16
N LEU A 12 -28.08 44.46 -6.25
CA LEU A 12 -28.16 43.64 -5.05
C LEU A 12 -28.41 42.16 -5.39
N LEU A 13 -29.26 41.85 -6.34
CA LEU A 13 -29.52 40.49 -6.84
C LEU A 13 -28.28 39.88 -7.53
N PHE A 14 -27.52 40.68 -8.27
CA PHE A 14 -26.32 40.21 -8.96
C PHE A 14 -25.17 39.95 -7.98
N SER A 15 -25.09 40.71 -6.86
CA SER A 15 -24.08 40.49 -5.79
C SER A 15 -24.34 39.22 -5.00
N ILE A 16 -25.58 38.78 -4.81
CA ILE A 16 -25.96 37.58 -4.08
C ILE A 16 -25.62 36.30 -4.90
N THR A 17 -25.72 36.38 -6.22
CA THR A 17 -25.38 35.24 -7.09
C THR A 17 -23.87 34.98 -7.22
N LEU A 18 -23.02 35.98 -7.00
CA LEU A 18 -21.55 35.81 -7.05
C LEU A 18 -20.97 35.19 -5.76
N PHE A 19 -21.70 35.28 -4.63
CA PHE A 19 -21.22 34.70 -3.34
C PHE A 19 -21.62 33.24 -3.13
N GLY A 20 -22.47 32.67 -4.00
CA GLY A 20 -23.02 31.32 -3.86
C GLY A 20 -22.19 30.21 -4.52
N LEU A 21 -21.10 30.51 -5.23
CA LEU A 21 -20.32 29.54 -6.01
C LEU A 21 -18.93 29.21 -5.39
N THR A 22 -18.80 29.32 -4.09
CA THR A 22 -17.69 28.60 -3.42
C THR A 22 -18.05 27.11 -3.39
N ASN A 23 -17.88 26.43 -4.51
CA ASN A 23 -17.72 24.98 -4.48
C ASN A 23 -16.61 24.71 -3.49
N LYS A 24 -16.94 24.24 -2.29
CA LYS A 24 -15.96 23.54 -1.46
C LYS A 24 -15.47 22.38 -2.30
N ALA A 25 -14.33 22.55 -2.97
CA ALA A 25 -13.63 21.44 -3.54
C ALA A 25 -13.47 20.44 -2.38
N SER A 26 -14.19 19.32 -2.45
CA SER A 26 -13.97 18.21 -1.55
C SER A 26 -12.49 17.89 -1.70
N ALA A 27 -11.71 18.03 -0.63
CA ALA A 27 -10.30 17.70 -0.69
C ALA A 27 -10.21 16.26 -1.23
N ALA A 28 -9.51 16.10 -2.34
CA ALA A 28 -9.30 14.77 -2.90
C ALA A 28 -8.78 13.84 -1.79
N LYS A 29 -9.35 12.66 -1.68
CA LYS A 29 -8.98 11.67 -0.69
C LYS A 29 -8.52 10.43 -1.42
N LEU A 30 -7.32 9.95 -1.08
CA LEU A 30 -6.76 8.71 -1.60
C LEU A 30 -6.86 7.62 -0.53
N THR A 31 -7.33 6.44 -0.90
CA THR A 31 -7.37 5.26 -0.02
C THR A 31 -6.16 4.38 -0.31
N LEU A 32 -5.26 4.27 0.68
CA LEU A 32 -4.04 3.46 0.59
C LEU A 32 -4.20 2.16 1.40
N TYR A 33 -4.10 1.03 0.72
CA TYR A 33 -3.87 -0.26 1.37
C TYR A 33 -2.36 -0.51 1.42
N CYS A 34 -1.82 -0.66 2.62
CA CYS A 34 -0.39 -0.79 2.84
C CYS A 34 -0.06 -2.13 3.50
N SER A 35 0.87 -2.87 2.92
CA SER A 35 1.23 -4.23 3.35
C SER A 35 2.71 -4.37 3.74
N VAL A 36 3.30 -3.29 4.25
CA VAL A 36 4.65 -3.27 4.82
C VAL A 36 4.60 -2.87 6.30
N GLU A 37 5.73 -2.58 6.91
CA GLU A 37 5.80 -2.09 8.29
C GLU A 37 5.05 -0.76 8.45
N ILE A 38 4.41 -0.58 9.60
CA ILE A 38 3.50 0.56 9.83
C ILE A 38 4.20 1.92 9.69
N ASP A 39 5.42 2.03 10.18
CA ASP A 39 6.24 3.24 10.09
C ASP A 39 6.54 3.65 8.64
N VAL A 40 6.75 2.68 7.76
CA VAL A 40 6.92 2.92 6.31
C VAL A 40 5.61 3.40 5.69
N CYS A 41 4.49 2.79 6.07
CA CYS A 41 3.17 3.20 5.59
C CYS A 41 2.84 4.64 5.99
N GLU A 42 3.07 5.01 7.25
CA GLU A 42 2.86 6.36 7.78
C GLU A 42 3.79 7.38 7.13
N MET A 43 5.05 7.02 6.89
CA MET A 43 6.00 7.88 6.19
C MET A 43 5.53 8.19 4.76
N LEU A 44 5.04 7.19 4.02
CA LEU A 44 4.53 7.37 2.66
C LEU A 44 3.26 8.23 2.63
N GLU A 45 2.33 7.99 3.56
CA GLU A 45 1.13 8.80 3.75
C GLU A 45 1.49 10.27 3.95
N GLN A 46 2.34 10.56 4.95
CA GLN A 46 2.76 11.92 5.27
C GLN A 46 3.51 12.60 4.13
N ALA A 47 4.41 11.87 3.44
CA ALA A 47 5.16 12.41 2.32
C ALA A 47 4.23 12.80 1.16
N TYR A 48 3.27 11.92 0.82
CA TYR A 48 2.32 12.17 -0.25
C TYR A 48 1.36 13.32 0.08
N GLU A 49 0.82 13.37 1.31
CA GLU A 49 -0.01 14.47 1.77
C GLU A 49 0.72 15.81 1.70
N LYS A 50 1.98 15.83 2.14
CA LYS A 50 2.82 17.05 2.13
C LYS A 50 3.11 17.53 0.71
N GLU A 51 3.37 16.62 -0.22
CA GLU A 51 3.74 16.96 -1.60
C GLU A 51 2.52 17.39 -2.43
N THR A 52 1.38 16.71 -2.23
CA THR A 52 0.22 16.87 -3.12
C THR A 52 -0.93 17.66 -2.50
N GLY A 53 -0.95 17.82 -1.18
CA GLY A 53 -2.11 18.38 -0.45
C GLY A 53 -3.32 17.42 -0.39
N THR A 54 -3.21 16.21 -0.97
CA THR A 54 -4.27 15.21 -1.00
C THR A 54 -4.28 14.43 0.31
N LYS A 55 -5.43 14.33 0.97
CA LYS A 55 -5.56 13.52 2.19
C LYS A 55 -5.53 12.02 1.86
N VAL A 56 -4.80 11.26 2.64
CA VAL A 56 -4.69 9.81 2.51
C VAL A 56 -5.44 9.12 3.65
N ALA A 57 -6.25 8.12 3.30
CA ALA A 57 -6.85 7.20 4.27
C ALA A 57 -6.11 5.87 4.17
N MET A 58 -5.13 5.67 5.03
CA MET A 58 -4.31 4.47 5.03
C MET A 58 -4.94 3.37 5.90
N THR A 59 -4.86 2.14 5.40
CA THR A 59 -5.17 0.91 6.16
C THR A 59 -4.01 -0.05 6.00
N ARG A 60 -3.40 -0.46 7.11
CA ARG A 60 -2.34 -1.47 7.12
C ARG A 60 -2.92 -2.85 7.36
N ALA A 61 -2.55 -3.80 6.48
CA ALA A 61 -2.85 -5.23 6.64
C ALA A 61 -1.77 -6.07 5.95
N SER A 62 -1.71 -7.38 6.22
CA SER A 62 -0.82 -8.28 5.47
C SER A 62 -1.22 -8.37 4.01
N SER A 63 -0.31 -8.85 3.14
CA SER A 63 -0.59 -8.98 1.71
C SER A 63 -1.78 -9.90 1.43
N GLY A 64 -1.92 -10.99 2.18
CA GLY A 64 -3.03 -11.93 2.05
C GLY A 64 -4.37 -11.34 2.48
N GLU A 65 -4.41 -10.63 3.60
CA GLU A 65 -5.61 -9.95 4.09
C GLU A 65 -6.04 -8.83 3.13
N THR A 66 -5.08 -8.06 2.63
CA THR A 66 -5.36 -6.99 1.66
C THR A 66 -5.91 -7.57 0.35
N PHE A 67 -5.32 -8.65 -0.15
CA PHE A 67 -5.86 -9.36 -1.32
C PHE A 67 -7.29 -9.84 -1.10
N ALA A 68 -7.55 -10.50 0.04
CA ALA A 68 -8.90 -10.96 0.38
C ALA A 68 -9.90 -9.81 0.47
N LYS A 69 -9.50 -8.67 1.03
CA LYS A 69 -10.30 -7.44 1.09
C LYS A 69 -10.63 -6.90 -0.30
N ILE A 70 -9.62 -6.73 -1.16
CA ILE A 70 -9.80 -6.26 -2.54
C ILE A 70 -10.74 -7.19 -3.31
N LYS A 71 -10.57 -8.50 -3.14
CA LYS A 71 -11.43 -9.50 -3.76
C LYS A 71 -12.88 -9.42 -3.27
N ALA A 72 -13.09 -9.18 -1.98
CA ALA A 72 -14.43 -9.01 -1.41
C ALA A 72 -15.12 -7.71 -1.85
N GLU A 73 -14.35 -6.65 -2.15
CA GLU A 73 -14.87 -5.40 -2.70
C GLU A 73 -15.38 -5.55 -4.13
N GLY A 74 -14.80 -6.47 -4.90
CA GLY A 74 -15.27 -6.88 -6.22
C GLY A 74 -15.54 -5.72 -7.18
N SER A 75 -16.80 -5.59 -7.60
CA SER A 75 -17.23 -4.52 -8.52
C SER A 75 -17.40 -3.13 -7.87
N ASN A 76 -17.14 -3.03 -6.56
CA ASN A 76 -17.24 -1.76 -5.82
C ASN A 76 -15.94 -1.49 -5.05
N PRO A 77 -14.80 -1.29 -5.74
CA PRO A 77 -13.49 -1.10 -5.12
C PRO A 77 -13.48 0.15 -4.24
N LYS A 78 -12.77 0.06 -3.12
CA LYS A 78 -12.62 1.15 -2.14
C LYS A 78 -11.18 1.65 -2.05
N GLY A 79 -10.22 0.81 -2.42
CA GLY A 79 -8.81 1.17 -2.45
C GLY A 79 -8.40 1.79 -3.77
N ASP A 80 -7.65 2.88 -3.71
CA ASP A 80 -7.06 3.51 -4.90
C ASP A 80 -5.66 2.97 -5.18
N VAL A 81 -4.91 2.66 -4.11
CA VAL A 81 -3.53 2.15 -4.21
C VAL A 81 -3.32 1.03 -3.21
N TRP A 82 -2.69 -0.04 -3.66
CA TRP A 82 -2.16 -1.10 -2.80
C TRP A 82 -0.64 -1.12 -2.87
N PHE A 83 0.03 -0.82 -1.76
CA PHE A 83 1.48 -0.69 -1.66
C PHE A 83 2.10 -1.79 -0.82
N GLY A 84 3.15 -2.41 -1.35
CA GLY A 84 4.08 -3.25 -0.62
C GLY A 84 3.59 -4.66 -0.30
N GLY A 85 4.37 -5.36 0.49
CA GLY A 85 4.17 -6.78 0.81
C GLY A 85 4.81 -7.72 -0.19
N THR A 86 4.35 -8.98 -0.22
CA THR A 86 4.87 -10.01 -1.12
C THR A 86 4.24 -9.92 -2.51
N GLY A 87 5.00 -10.29 -3.55
CA GLY A 87 4.57 -10.15 -4.94
C GLY A 87 3.42 -11.09 -5.36
N ASP A 88 3.34 -12.29 -4.77
CA ASP A 88 2.37 -13.32 -5.20
C ASP A 88 0.91 -12.88 -5.11
N PRO A 89 0.41 -12.28 -4.01
CA PRO A 89 -0.95 -11.77 -3.94
C PRO A 89 -1.23 -10.64 -4.94
N HIS A 90 -0.24 -9.78 -5.22
CA HIS A 90 -0.36 -8.74 -6.24
C HIS A 90 -0.50 -9.32 -7.65
N LEU A 91 0.30 -10.34 -7.98
CA LEU A 91 0.21 -11.02 -9.27
C LEU A 91 -1.13 -11.75 -9.43
N THR A 92 -1.62 -12.38 -8.37
CA THR A 92 -2.94 -13.02 -8.36
C THR A 92 -4.06 -12.00 -8.57
N ALA A 93 -3.99 -10.85 -7.89
CA ALA A 93 -4.95 -9.76 -8.09
C ALA A 93 -4.94 -9.24 -9.53
N ALA A 94 -3.77 -9.11 -10.14
CA ALA A 94 -3.61 -8.72 -11.54
C ALA A 94 -4.24 -9.75 -12.50
N GLN A 95 -4.04 -11.05 -12.26
CA GLN A 95 -4.62 -12.15 -13.06
C GLN A 95 -6.15 -12.21 -12.93
N GLU A 96 -6.68 -11.94 -11.74
CA GLU A 96 -8.12 -11.89 -11.48
C GLU A 96 -8.78 -10.56 -11.93
N ASN A 97 -8.03 -9.65 -12.55
CA ASN A 97 -8.49 -8.32 -12.98
C ASN A 97 -9.04 -7.46 -11.84
N LEU A 98 -8.46 -7.57 -10.65
CA LEU A 98 -8.81 -6.77 -9.47
C LEU A 98 -8.00 -5.46 -9.39
N THR A 99 -7.04 -5.28 -10.28
CA THR A 99 -6.19 -4.09 -10.35
C THR A 99 -6.18 -3.52 -11.77
N GLU A 100 -6.09 -2.19 -11.86
CA GLU A 100 -6.06 -1.46 -13.11
C GLU A 100 -4.66 -1.44 -13.73
N LYS A 101 -4.61 -1.32 -15.05
CA LYS A 101 -3.38 -1.19 -15.81
C LYS A 101 -2.80 0.21 -15.67
N TYR A 102 -1.57 0.31 -15.16
CA TYR A 102 -0.87 1.56 -15.01
C TYR A 102 0.63 1.43 -15.28
N LYS A 103 1.14 2.18 -16.25
CA LYS A 103 2.59 2.30 -16.49
C LYS A 103 3.07 3.64 -15.95
N SER A 104 3.86 3.60 -14.86
CA SER A 104 4.46 4.79 -14.27
C SER A 104 5.39 5.50 -15.27
N LYS A 105 5.48 6.84 -15.18
CA LYS A 105 6.49 7.64 -15.91
C LYS A 105 7.93 7.29 -15.49
N HIS A 106 8.11 6.68 -14.32
CA HIS A 106 9.40 6.21 -13.79
C HIS A 106 9.65 4.72 -14.07
N PHE A 107 8.86 4.10 -14.97
CA PHE A 107 8.98 2.67 -15.26
C PHE A 107 10.39 2.29 -15.74
N ASP A 108 10.99 3.13 -16.55
CA ASP A 108 12.30 2.85 -17.15
C ASP A 108 13.47 3.03 -16.15
N ASP A 109 13.21 3.68 -14.99
CA ASP A 109 14.14 3.83 -13.88
C ASP A 109 14.17 2.60 -12.97
N LEU A 110 13.22 1.67 -13.13
CA LEU A 110 13.11 0.47 -12.30
C LEU A 110 14.17 -0.59 -12.64
N LEU A 111 14.52 -1.42 -11.67
CA LEU A 111 15.36 -2.59 -11.90
C LEU A 111 14.74 -3.51 -12.97
N PRO A 112 15.57 -4.20 -13.80
CA PRO A 112 15.07 -5.09 -14.86
C PRO A 112 14.08 -6.16 -14.35
N ALA A 113 14.28 -6.69 -13.14
CA ALA A 113 13.36 -7.66 -12.52
C ALA A 113 11.96 -7.05 -12.28
N ALA A 114 11.90 -5.81 -11.79
CA ALA A 114 10.64 -5.10 -11.56
C ALA A 114 9.92 -4.76 -12.88
N GLN A 115 10.68 -4.33 -13.89
CA GLN A 115 10.14 -4.10 -15.24
C GLN A 115 9.55 -5.38 -15.85
N ASN A 116 10.27 -6.50 -15.71
CA ASN A 116 9.80 -7.81 -16.21
C ASN A 116 8.53 -8.27 -15.48
N GLN A 117 8.49 -8.10 -14.15
CA GLN A 117 7.27 -8.40 -13.38
C GLN A 117 6.08 -7.57 -13.87
N ALA A 118 6.26 -6.26 -14.06
CA ALA A 118 5.19 -5.40 -14.56
C ALA A 118 4.71 -5.82 -15.96
N LYS A 119 5.62 -6.11 -16.89
CA LYS A 119 5.27 -6.60 -18.23
C LYS A 119 4.47 -7.90 -18.16
N ASN A 120 4.91 -8.86 -17.35
CA ASN A 120 4.24 -10.15 -17.17
C ASN A 120 2.85 -10.02 -16.52
N ALA A 121 2.65 -8.99 -15.70
CA ALA A 121 1.37 -8.63 -15.07
C ALA A 121 0.51 -7.69 -15.94
N ASP A 122 0.87 -7.47 -17.20
CA ASP A 122 0.21 -6.49 -18.10
C ASP A 122 0.09 -5.10 -17.45
N TYR A 123 1.14 -4.67 -16.72
CA TYR A 123 1.20 -3.41 -15.97
C TYR A 123 0.12 -3.23 -14.88
N LYS A 124 -0.54 -4.31 -14.44
CA LYS A 124 -1.52 -4.29 -13.34
C LYS A 124 -0.86 -4.45 -11.97
N SER A 125 0.43 -4.77 -11.94
CA SER A 125 1.28 -4.81 -10.76
C SER A 125 2.71 -4.46 -11.16
N VAL A 126 3.48 -3.88 -10.24
CA VAL A 126 4.88 -3.52 -10.48
C VAL A 126 5.70 -3.79 -9.22
N GLY A 127 6.88 -4.41 -9.37
CA GLY A 127 7.84 -4.57 -8.30
C GLY A 127 8.52 -3.25 -7.97
N ILE A 128 8.61 -2.89 -6.70
CA ILE A 128 9.20 -1.63 -6.24
C ILE A 128 10.39 -1.84 -5.31
N TYR A 129 10.54 -3.02 -4.75
CA TYR A 129 11.71 -3.42 -3.95
C TYR A 129 11.93 -4.93 -4.05
N VAL A 130 13.12 -5.37 -3.65
CA VAL A 130 13.50 -6.79 -3.57
C VAL A 130 13.94 -7.08 -2.14
N GLY A 131 13.40 -8.15 -1.58
CA GLY A 131 13.80 -8.69 -0.29
C GLY A 131 14.40 -10.09 -0.42
N ALA A 132 15.38 -10.42 0.41
CA ALA A 132 15.87 -11.78 0.57
C ALA A 132 15.29 -12.39 1.84
N LEU A 133 14.73 -13.60 1.73
CA LEU A 133 14.33 -14.38 2.89
C LEU A 133 15.54 -15.16 3.41
N GLY A 134 15.76 -15.10 4.71
CA GLY A 134 16.79 -15.85 5.40
C GLY A 134 16.28 -16.32 6.75
N PHE A 135 17.03 -17.20 7.38
CA PHE A 135 16.81 -17.58 8.77
C PHE A 135 18.00 -17.14 9.62
N GLY A 136 17.69 -16.66 10.82
CA GLY A 136 18.68 -16.40 11.86
C GLY A 136 18.59 -17.47 12.95
N TYR A 137 19.67 -17.66 13.68
CA TYR A 137 19.70 -18.56 14.83
C TYR A 137 20.52 -17.96 15.98
N ASN A 138 20.13 -18.32 17.21
CA ASN A 138 20.87 -17.95 18.40
C ASN A 138 22.06 -18.91 18.59
N LYS A 139 23.28 -18.40 18.34
CA LYS A 139 24.51 -19.19 18.42
C LYS A 139 24.75 -19.78 19.82
N ASP A 140 24.52 -19.01 20.87
CA ASP A 140 24.78 -19.42 22.26
C ASP A 140 23.80 -20.50 22.70
N LEU A 141 22.53 -20.37 22.27
CA LEU A 141 21.52 -21.39 22.57
C LEU A 141 21.83 -22.71 21.86
N LEU A 142 22.23 -22.66 20.58
CA LEU A 142 22.64 -23.88 19.87
C LEU A 142 23.86 -24.55 20.53
N ALA A 143 24.90 -23.77 20.88
CA ALA A 143 26.08 -24.27 21.57
C ALA A 143 25.71 -24.90 22.92
N LYS A 144 24.86 -24.23 23.74
CA LYS A 144 24.39 -24.75 25.02
C LYS A 144 23.63 -26.08 24.88
N LYS A 145 22.96 -26.27 23.76
CA LYS A 145 22.21 -27.51 23.45
C LYS A 145 23.07 -28.57 22.72
N GLY A 146 24.34 -28.29 22.43
CA GLY A 146 25.21 -29.18 21.69
C GLY A 146 24.76 -29.37 20.23
N LEU A 147 24.05 -28.42 19.65
CA LEU A 147 23.52 -28.54 18.31
C LEU A 147 24.39 -27.78 17.30
N PRO A 148 24.65 -28.34 16.11
CA PRO A 148 25.33 -27.63 15.04
C PRO A 148 24.49 -26.51 14.47
N PRO A 149 25.09 -25.41 13.95
CA PRO A 149 24.37 -24.40 13.22
C PRO A 149 23.75 -24.96 11.93
N PRO A 150 22.46 -24.65 11.61
CA PRO A 150 21.87 -25.01 10.34
C PRO A 150 22.55 -24.25 9.19
N LYS A 151 22.81 -24.90 8.06
CA LYS A 151 23.47 -24.33 6.87
C LYS A 151 22.54 -24.13 5.69
N SER A 152 21.36 -24.72 5.75
CA SER A 152 20.35 -24.65 4.69
C SER A 152 18.93 -24.70 5.27
N TRP A 153 17.95 -24.28 4.49
CA TRP A 153 16.53 -24.45 4.82
C TRP A 153 16.16 -25.90 5.11
N MET A 154 16.76 -26.85 4.37
CA MET A 154 16.53 -28.28 4.57
C MET A 154 17.09 -28.79 5.90
N ASP A 155 18.12 -28.15 6.45
CA ASP A 155 18.61 -28.53 7.77
C ASP A 155 17.54 -28.29 8.85
N LEU A 156 16.71 -27.26 8.68
CA LEU A 156 15.64 -26.93 9.63
C LEU A 156 14.54 -27.99 9.71
N THR A 157 14.45 -28.91 8.73
CA THR A 157 13.51 -30.03 8.77
C THR A 157 14.02 -31.24 9.56
N LYS A 158 15.29 -31.21 9.99
CA LYS A 158 15.90 -32.30 10.75
C LYS A 158 15.32 -32.40 12.16
N PRO A 159 15.07 -33.62 12.69
CA PRO A 159 14.50 -33.82 14.02
C PRO A 159 15.26 -33.11 15.16
N ILE A 160 16.58 -32.89 15.00
CA ILE A 160 17.41 -32.20 16.00
C ILE A 160 17.00 -30.74 16.25
N TYR A 161 16.31 -30.12 15.30
CA TYR A 161 15.78 -28.75 15.43
C TYR A 161 14.30 -28.71 15.76
N LEU A 162 13.65 -29.86 15.92
CA LEU A 162 12.25 -29.93 16.31
C LEU A 162 12.06 -29.21 17.66
N SER A 163 10.98 -28.44 17.80
CA SER A 163 10.70 -27.58 18.94
C SER A 163 11.62 -26.36 19.11
N LEU A 164 12.60 -26.17 18.23
CA LEU A 164 13.45 -24.97 18.23
C LEU A 164 13.01 -23.95 17.17
N ILE A 165 12.36 -24.42 16.11
CA ILE A 165 11.88 -23.58 15.00
C ILE A 165 10.65 -22.78 15.40
N HIS A 166 9.81 -23.29 16.30
CA HIS A 166 8.59 -22.63 16.79
C HIS A 166 8.84 -21.62 17.92
N ILE A 167 10.10 -21.44 18.34
CA ILE A 167 10.45 -20.45 19.37
C ILE A 167 10.62 -19.04 18.77
N SER A 168 10.61 -18.91 17.47
CA SER A 168 10.62 -17.63 16.77
C SER A 168 9.20 -17.05 16.61
N GLU A 169 8.35 -17.19 17.60
CA GLU A 169 7.20 -16.33 17.70
C GLU A 169 7.69 -14.88 17.75
N PRO A 170 7.23 -14.01 16.86
CA PRO A 170 7.56 -12.61 16.98
C PRO A 170 6.88 -12.08 18.24
N THR A 171 7.62 -12.03 19.35
CA THR A 171 7.24 -11.23 20.51
C THR A 171 7.47 -9.74 20.19
N ARG A 172 6.97 -9.27 19.05
CA ARG A 172 6.82 -7.85 18.82
C ARG A 172 5.48 -7.45 19.42
N PRO A 173 5.45 -6.57 20.42
CA PRO A 173 4.21 -5.91 20.77
C PRO A 173 3.76 -5.12 19.52
N TYR A 174 2.55 -5.36 19.10
CA TYR A 174 1.87 -4.60 18.07
C TYR A 174 1.60 -3.18 18.57
#